data_0f6e3ea2388551141b040e609757a33f
#
_entry.id   0f6e3ea2388551141b040e609757a33f
#
_cell.length_a   1.000
_cell.length_b   1.000
_cell.length_c   1.000
_cell.angle_alpha   90.00
_cell.angle_beta   90.00
_cell.angle_gamma   90.00
#
_symmetry.space_group_name_H-M   'P 1'
#
loop_
_entity.id
_entity.type
_entity.pdbx_description
1 polymer ?
#
loop_
_entity_poly.entity_id
_entity_poly.type
_entity_poly.pdbx_seq_one_letter_code
_entity_poly.pdbx_strand_id
1 'polypeptide(L)'
;MIFATTIAATPRSEAHPMPHGANETEIKLAVESTQAARRLLRAAAFTVSRRRVFESNVIFDTPKLALRQADTLLRVRTAGGLATVTYKGRPAVARHKSREELELEIADAATMGAIIDRLGLSPVFRYEKYRTEYRQCRGAGVAMLDETPVGVYLELEGEPRWIDRTARQLGFSERDYVVSSYARLYLEWCRRKRAKPADMLFGRAGKSSIR
;
A
#
# COMPACT_ATOMS: atom_id res chain seq x y z
N MET A 1 -51.50 41.59 -8.64
CA MET A 1 -51.33 40.23 -9.18
C MET A 1 -49.97 39.76 -8.75
N ILE A 2 -49.89 38.90 -7.73
CA ILE A 2 -48.65 38.35 -7.18
C ILE A 2 -48.57 36.91 -7.71
N PHE A 3 -47.60 36.64 -8.56
CA PHE A 3 -47.33 35.28 -9.04
C PHE A 3 -46.53 34.53 -8.00
N ALA A 4 -47.15 33.55 -7.34
CA ALA A 4 -46.49 32.62 -6.48
C ALA A 4 -45.80 31.54 -7.34
N THR A 5 -44.45 31.58 -7.42
CA THR A 5 -43.64 30.52 -8.08
C THR A 5 -43.52 29.35 -7.12
N THR A 6 -44.26 28.29 -7.38
CA THR A 6 -44.10 26.99 -6.66
C THR A 6 -42.77 26.39 -7.03
N ILE A 7 -41.83 26.35 -6.08
CA ILE A 7 -40.58 25.57 -6.21
C ILE A 7 -40.89 24.10 -6.08
N ALA A 8 -40.83 23.37 -7.18
CA ALA A 8 -40.95 21.92 -7.17
C ALA A 8 -39.78 21.32 -6.39
N ALA A 9 -40.10 20.49 -5.37
CA ALA A 9 -39.13 19.75 -4.60
C ALA A 9 -38.40 18.74 -5.50
N THR A 10 -37.12 18.88 -5.64
CA THR A 10 -36.23 17.92 -6.31
C THR A 10 -36.29 16.58 -5.59
N PRO A 11 -36.47 15.43 -6.30
CA PRO A 11 -36.48 14.14 -5.64
C PRO A 11 -35.15 13.89 -4.93
N ARG A 12 -35.22 13.40 -3.70
CA ARG A 12 -34.05 12.98 -2.90
C ARG A 12 -33.30 11.96 -3.74
N SER A 13 -32.05 12.28 -4.04
CA SER A 13 -31.05 11.35 -4.60
C SER A 13 -31.06 10.08 -3.75
N GLU A 14 -31.37 8.95 -4.36
CA GLU A 14 -31.16 7.64 -3.74
C GLU A 14 -29.70 7.57 -3.36
N ALA A 15 -29.43 7.40 -2.08
CA ALA A 15 -28.09 7.21 -1.56
C ALA A 15 -27.53 5.95 -2.23
N HIS A 16 -26.59 6.11 -3.14
CA HIS A 16 -25.80 4.99 -3.67
C HIS A 16 -25.20 4.28 -2.47
N PRO A 17 -25.37 2.94 -2.34
CA PRO A 17 -24.70 2.22 -1.28
C PRO A 17 -23.21 2.46 -1.43
N MET A 18 -22.60 3.01 -0.36
CA MET A 18 -21.14 3.18 -0.30
C MET A 18 -20.49 1.83 -0.58
N PRO A 19 -19.51 1.73 -1.48
CA PRO A 19 -18.81 0.49 -1.71
C PRO A 19 -18.23 0.03 -0.37
N HIS A 20 -18.66 -1.14 0.10
CA HIS A 20 -18.08 -1.77 1.28
C HIS A 20 -16.62 -2.05 0.96
N GLY A 21 -15.70 -1.45 1.73
CA GLY A 21 -14.27 -1.68 1.59
C GLY A 21 -13.98 -3.18 1.65
N ALA A 22 -13.20 -3.67 0.71
CA ALA A 22 -12.73 -5.04 0.78
C ALA A 22 -11.75 -5.15 1.96
N ASN A 23 -11.86 -6.21 2.77
CA ASN A 23 -10.84 -6.53 3.75
C ASN A 23 -9.62 -7.09 3.03
N GLU A 24 -8.54 -6.32 3.02
CA GLU A 24 -7.25 -6.75 2.50
C GLU A 24 -6.46 -7.46 3.60
N THR A 25 -6.01 -8.67 3.31
CA THR A 25 -5.15 -9.44 4.21
C THR A 25 -3.80 -9.68 3.55
N GLU A 26 -2.71 -9.27 4.22
CA GLU A 26 -1.35 -9.30 3.70
C GLU A 26 -0.32 -9.75 4.74
N ILE A 27 0.81 -10.26 4.26
CA ILE A 27 2.08 -10.36 4.98
C ILE A 27 3.21 -9.91 4.06
N LYS A 28 4.36 -9.58 4.66
CA LYS A 28 5.61 -9.40 3.92
C LYS A 28 6.63 -10.45 4.36
N LEU A 29 7.49 -10.85 3.43
CA LEU A 29 8.62 -11.75 3.66
C LEU A 29 9.88 -11.03 3.21
N ALA A 30 10.82 -10.80 4.12
CA ALA A 30 12.10 -10.21 3.73
C ALA A 30 12.90 -11.21 2.92
N VAL A 31 13.47 -10.78 1.79
CA VAL A 31 14.28 -11.61 0.90
C VAL A 31 15.63 -10.96 0.65
N GLU A 32 16.64 -11.80 0.43
CA GLU A 32 18.02 -11.36 0.28
C GLU A 32 18.22 -10.43 -0.93
N SER A 33 17.58 -10.75 -2.04
CA SER A 33 17.70 -10.00 -3.29
C SER A 33 16.51 -10.22 -4.22
N THR A 34 16.37 -9.33 -5.20
CA THR A 34 15.40 -9.46 -6.30
C THR A 34 15.59 -10.77 -7.06
N GLN A 35 16.84 -11.22 -7.26
CA GLN A 35 17.12 -12.49 -7.94
C GLN A 35 16.68 -13.69 -7.12
N ALA A 36 16.93 -13.68 -5.80
CA ALA A 36 16.47 -14.74 -4.91
C ALA A 36 14.94 -14.82 -4.91
N ALA A 37 14.25 -13.69 -4.77
CA ALA A 37 12.80 -13.62 -4.85
C ALA A 37 12.24 -14.21 -6.16
N ARG A 38 12.81 -13.84 -7.30
CA ARG A 38 12.40 -14.35 -8.62
C ARG A 38 12.62 -15.85 -8.76
N ARG A 39 13.71 -16.40 -8.19
CA ARG A 39 13.94 -17.85 -8.19
C ARG A 39 12.87 -18.58 -7.38
N LEU A 40 12.57 -18.10 -6.16
CA LEU A 40 11.54 -18.67 -5.30
C LEU A 40 10.17 -18.66 -5.97
N LEU A 41 9.76 -17.51 -6.52
CA LEU A 41 8.48 -17.37 -7.20
C LEU A 41 8.37 -18.31 -8.42
N ARG A 42 9.43 -18.42 -9.23
CA ARG A 42 9.46 -19.33 -10.39
C ARG A 42 9.36 -20.78 -9.96
N ALA A 43 10.10 -21.19 -8.92
CA ALA A 43 10.06 -22.56 -8.39
C ALA A 43 8.66 -22.90 -7.84
N ALA A 44 7.92 -21.93 -7.36
CA ALA A 44 6.54 -22.05 -6.90
C ALA A 44 5.50 -21.83 -8.01
N ALA A 45 5.90 -21.90 -9.29
CA ALA A 45 5.03 -21.74 -10.46
C ALA A 45 4.26 -20.40 -10.53
N PHE A 46 4.83 -19.33 -9.99
CA PHE A 46 4.32 -17.98 -10.21
C PHE A 46 4.81 -17.40 -11.53
N THR A 47 3.92 -16.72 -12.23
CA THR A 47 4.19 -15.98 -13.46
C THR A 47 3.92 -14.49 -13.26
N VAL A 48 4.61 -13.63 -14.02
CA VAL A 48 4.41 -12.19 -13.96
C VAL A 48 3.03 -11.86 -14.49
N SER A 49 2.17 -11.28 -13.65
CA SER A 49 0.83 -10.76 -14.03
C SER A 49 0.88 -9.26 -14.34
N ARG A 50 1.75 -8.51 -13.65
CA ARG A 50 2.01 -7.10 -13.95
C ARG A 50 3.51 -6.85 -13.93
N ARG A 51 4.04 -6.24 -15.01
CA ARG A 51 5.46 -5.93 -15.13
C ARG A 51 5.91 -4.95 -14.06
N ARG A 52 7.21 -4.93 -13.82
CA ARG A 52 7.87 -4.01 -12.88
C ARG A 52 7.48 -2.56 -13.16
N VAL A 53 6.91 -1.89 -12.19
CA VAL A 53 6.49 -0.49 -12.24
C VAL A 53 7.09 0.28 -11.07
N PHE A 54 7.46 1.52 -11.30
CA PHE A 54 7.84 2.46 -10.25
C PHE A 54 6.58 3.00 -9.58
N GLU A 55 6.55 2.98 -8.25
CA GLU A 55 5.49 3.56 -7.43
C GLU A 55 6.06 4.68 -6.57
N SER A 56 5.43 5.85 -6.65
CA SER A 56 5.63 6.96 -5.72
C SER A 56 4.39 7.11 -4.84
N ASN A 57 4.59 7.16 -3.54
CA ASN A 57 3.51 7.17 -2.56
C ASN A 57 3.68 8.36 -1.63
N VAL A 58 2.59 9.10 -1.40
CA VAL A 58 2.51 10.20 -0.45
C VAL A 58 1.48 9.86 0.62
N ILE A 59 1.90 9.86 1.88
CA ILE A 59 1.03 9.67 3.03
C ILE A 59 0.64 11.04 3.56
N PHE A 60 -0.66 11.24 3.81
CA PHE A 60 -1.23 12.44 4.35
C PHE A 60 -1.74 12.21 5.77
N ASP A 61 -1.59 13.20 6.62
CA ASP A 61 -2.10 13.19 8.00
C ASP A 61 -2.34 14.62 8.48
N THR A 62 -3.02 14.75 9.60
CA THR A 62 -3.15 16.03 10.30
C THR A 62 -1.80 16.46 10.90
N PRO A 63 -1.59 17.75 11.24
CA PRO A 63 -0.38 18.20 11.93
C PRO A 63 -0.11 17.47 13.24
N LYS A 64 -1.15 16.93 13.88
CA LYS A 64 -1.06 16.14 15.13
C LYS A 64 -0.92 14.63 14.88
N LEU A 65 -0.79 14.19 13.62
CA LEU A 65 -0.70 12.78 13.22
C LEU A 65 -1.90 11.93 13.70
N ALA A 66 -3.10 12.47 13.60
CA ALA A 66 -4.32 11.84 14.11
C ALA A 66 -4.63 10.50 13.41
N LEU A 67 -4.43 10.40 12.09
CA LEU A 67 -4.63 9.15 11.35
C LEU A 67 -3.63 8.08 11.82
N ARG A 68 -2.36 8.46 11.96
CA ARG A 68 -1.33 7.56 12.47
C ARG A 68 -1.62 7.08 13.90
N GLN A 69 -2.10 7.96 14.77
CA GLN A 69 -2.48 7.60 16.14
C GLN A 69 -3.68 6.67 16.20
N ALA A 70 -4.59 6.76 15.22
CA ALA A 70 -5.73 5.87 15.05
C ALA A 70 -5.39 4.56 14.30
N ASP A 71 -4.11 4.33 13.92
CA ASP A 71 -3.66 3.24 13.04
C ASP A 71 -4.36 3.22 11.66
N THR A 72 -4.87 4.35 11.22
CA THR A 72 -5.43 4.53 9.87
C THR A 72 -4.44 5.24 8.95
N LEU A 73 -4.71 5.28 7.65
CA LEU A 73 -3.80 5.88 6.67
C LEU A 73 -4.58 6.43 5.48
N LEU A 74 -4.20 7.63 5.03
CA LEU A 74 -4.60 8.18 3.74
C LEU A 74 -3.36 8.30 2.84
N ARG A 75 -3.44 7.72 1.64
CA ARG A 75 -2.35 7.67 0.67
C ARG A 75 -2.80 8.12 -0.70
N VAL A 76 -1.98 8.91 -1.37
CA VAL A 76 -2.05 9.09 -2.82
C VAL A 76 -0.84 8.39 -3.44
N ARG A 77 -1.08 7.52 -4.44
CA ARG A 77 -0.06 6.74 -5.15
C ARG A 77 -0.08 7.11 -6.62
N THR A 78 1.10 7.20 -7.22
CA THR A 78 1.27 7.22 -8.68
C THR A 78 2.08 5.99 -9.09
N ALA A 79 1.61 5.27 -10.11
CA ALA A 79 2.24 4.06 -10.62
C ALA A 79 1.93 3.86 -12.10
N GLY A 80 2.94 3.82 -12.98
CA GLY A 80 2.74 3.52 -14.41
C GLY A 80 1.78 4.46 -15.13
N GLY A 81 1.73 5.74 -14.74
CA GLY A 81 0.84 6.75 -15.34
C GLY A 81 -0.57 6.80 -14.72
N LEU A 82 -0.89 5.90 -13.81
CA LEU A 82 -2.15 5.92 -13.05
C LEU A 82 -1.94 6.54 -11.68
N ALA A 83 -2.98 7.16 -11.15
CA ALA A 83 -3.00 7.67 -9.79
C ALA A 83 -4.17 7.08 -9.01
N THR A 84 -3.95 6.79 -7.72
CA THR A 84 -4.99 6.27 -6.82
C THR A 84 -4.94 7.01 -5.49
N VAL A 85 -6.10 7.21 -4.89
CA VAL A 85 -6.24 7.58 -3.49
C VAL A 85 -6.74 6.37 -2.71
N THR A 86 -6.09 6.09 -1.57
CA THR A 86 -6.40 4.92 -0.74
C THR A 86 -6.59 5.37 0.70
N TYR A 87 -7.72 5.00 1.30
CA TYR A 87 -7.88 5.00 2.75
C TYR A 87 -7.70 3.58 3.26
N LYS A 88 -6.91 3.42 4.32
CA LYS A 88 -6.75 2.15 5.01
C LYS A 88 -7.20 2.28 6.45
N GLY A 89 -8.18 1.47 6.83
CA GLY A 89 -8.73 1.40 8.16
C GLY A 89 -7.75 0.83 9.19
N ARG A 90 -8.16 0.80 10.45
CA ARG A 90 -7.38 0.22 11.55
C ARG A 90 -7.19 -1.29 11.32
N PRO A 91 -5.95 -1.81 11.40
CA PRO A 91 -5.71 -3.24 11.21
C PRO A 91 -6.26 -4.06 12.39
N ALA A 92 -6.81 -5.22 12.09
CA ALA A 92 -7.02 -6.25 13.09
C ALA A 92 -5.66 -6.80 13.55
N VAL A 93 -5.50 -6.96 14.87
CA VAL A 93 -4.28 -7.55 15.45
C VAL A 93 -4.37 -9.06 15.30
N ALA A 94 -3.61 -9.62 14.36
CA ALA A 94 -3.56 -11.04 14.08
C ALA A 94 -2.18 -11.44 13.49
N ARG A 95 -2.00 -12.73 13.24
CA ARG A 95 -0.83 -13.31 12.55
C ARG A 95 -0.62 -12.69 11.15
N HIS A 96 -1.71 -12.40 10.46
CA HIS A 96 -1.75 -11.63 9.23
C HIS A 96 -2.23 -10.21 9.55
N LYS A 97 -1.84 -9.25 8.74
CA LYS A 97 -2.39 -7.91 8.81
C LYS A 97 -3.63 -7.85 7.92
N SER A 98 -4.79 -7.64 8.53
CA SER A 98 -6.06 -7.49 7.82
C SER A 98 -6.71 -6.16 8.19
N ARG A 99 -7.22 -5.42 7.20
CA ARG A 99 -7.92 -4.15 7.40
C ARG A 99 -8.79 -3.78 6.22
N GLU A 100 -9.78 -2.95 6.49
CA GLU A 100 -10.56 -2.30 5.44
C GLU A 100 -9.65 -1.45 4.54
N GLU A 101 -9.86 -1.55 3.24
CA GLU A 101 -9.24 -0.70 2.26
C GLU A 101 -10.28 -0.13 1.29
N LEU A 102 -10.30 1.20 1.15
CA LEU A 102 -11.09 1.92 0.16
C LEU A 102 -10.10 2.54 -0.83
N GLU A 103 -10.14 2.12 -2.08
CA GLU A 103 -9.26 2.65 -3.12
C GLU A 103 -10.08 3.19 -4.30
N LEU A 104 -9.68 4.35 -4.81
CA LEU A 104 -10.29 4.99 -5.96
C LEU A 104 -9.20 5.45 -6.92
N GLU A 105 -9.35 5.13 -8.20
CA GLU A 105 -8.53 5.72 -9.26
C GLU A 105 -8.92 7.19 -9.46
N ILE A 106 -7.92 8.04 -9.61
CA ILE A 106 -8.07 9.49 -9.75
C ILE A 106 -7.34 9.97 -11.00
N ALA A 107 -7.89 10.98 -11.66
CA ALA A 107 -7.31 11.53 -12.88
C ALA A 107 -6.00 12.28 -12.65
N ASP A 108 -5.87 12.99 -11.50
CA ASP A 108 -4.71 13.80 -11.18
C ASP A 108 -4.34 13.76 -9.69
N ALA A 109 -3.14 13.26 -9.42
CA ALA A 109 -2.60 13.15 -8.06
C ALA A 109 -2.33 14.51 -7.41
N ALA A 110 -1.95 15.53 -8.20
CA ALA A 110 -1.62 16.86 -7.69
C ALA A 110 -2.89 17.57 -7.20
N THR A 111 -3.95 17.53 -8.01
CA THR A 111 -5.27 18.08 -7.64
C THR A 111 -5.84 17.37 -6.41
N MET A 112 -5.74 16.03 -6.34
CA MET A 112 -6.17 15.28 -5.16
C MET A 112 -5.37 15.69 -3.93
N GLY A 113 -4.05 15.83 -4.05
CA GLY A 113 -3.20 16.31 -2.96
C GLY A 113 -3.61 17.70 -2.47
N ALA A 114 -3.94 18.62 -3.39
CA ALA A 114 -4.42 19.96 -3.05
C ALA A 114 -5.79 19.93 -2.34
N ILE A 115 -6.70 19.03 -2.74
CA ILE A 115 -7.99 18.84 -2.06
C ILE A 115 -7.75 18.36 -0.64
N ILE A 116 -6.91 17.34 -0.45
CA ILE A 116 -6.56 16.77 0.85
C ILE A 116 -5.96 17.84 1.77
N ASP A 117 -5.07 18.68 1.24
CA ASP A 117 -4.46 19.79 1.99
C ASP A 117 -5.51 20.82 2.46
N ARG A 118 -6.48 21.16 1.62
CA ARG A 118 -7.61 22.04 1.99
C ARG A 118 -8.51 21.44 3.06
N LEU A 119 -8.53 20.12 3.19
CA LEU A 119 -9.23 19.40 4.26
C LEU A 119 -8.40 19.31 5.57
N GLY A 120 -7.22 19.94 5.63
CA GLY A 120 -6.39 20.03 6.82
C GLY A 120 -5.43 18.86 7.01
N LEU A 121 -5.20 18.05 5.96
CA LEU A 121 -4.19 16.99 5.99
C LEU A 121 -3.03 17.35 5.07
N SER A 122 -1.81 17.24 5.58
CA SER A 122 -0.59 17.57 4.84
C SER A 122 0.27 16.33 4.58
N PRO A 123 1.16 16.34 3.57
CA PRO A 123 2.11 15.27 3.35
C PRO A 123 3.04 15.11 4.56
N VAL A 124 3.05 13.91 5.16
CA VAL A 124 3.88 13.60 6.34
C VAL A 124 4.98 12.59 6.07
N PHE A 125 4.87 11.82 4.99
CA PHE A 125 5.86 10.84 4.59
C PHE A 125 5.72 10.48 3.12
N ARG A 126 6.84 10.41 2.40
CA ARG A 126 6.91 9.94 1.02
C ARG A 126 7.76 8.69 0.95
N TYR A 127 7.34 7.72 0.12
CA TYR A 127 8.15 6.56 -0.14
C TYR A 127 8.00 6.06 -1.56
N GLU A 128 9.08 5.46 -2.04
CA GLU A 128 9.20 4.91 -3.38
C GLU A 128 9.49 3.43 -3.30
N LYS A 129 9.02 2.69 -4.29
CA LYS A 129 9.37 1.30 -4.52
C LYS A 129 9.20 0.95 -6.00
N TYR A 130 9.85 -0.11 -6.44
CA TYR A 130 9.45 -0.81 -7.65
C TYR A 130 8.64 -2.04 -7.26
N ARG A 131 7.52 -2.27 -7.94
CA ARG A 131 6.64 -3.42 -7.72
C ARG A 131 6.52 -4.25 -8.99
N THR A 132 6.63 -5.58 -8.85
CA THR A 132 6.27 -6.56 -9.89
C THR A 132 5.24 -7.50 -9.29
N GLU A 133 4.10 -7.70 -9.96
CA GLU A 133 3.07 -8.61 -9.47
C GLU A 133 3.17 -9.97 -10.15
N TYR A 134 2.90 -11.00 -9.37
CA TYR A 134 2.95 -12.39 -9.79
C TYR A 134 1.69 -13.13 -9.36
N ARG A 135 1.21 -14.02 -10.21
CA ARG A 135 0.07 -14.90 -9.93
C ARG A 135 0.37 -16.33 -10.33
N GLN A 136 -0.27 -17.26 -9.66
CA GLN A 136 -0.34 -18.66 -10.08
C GLN A 136 -1.59 -18.87 -10.94
N CYS A 137 -1.54 -19.81 -11.89
CA CYS A 137 -2.64 -20.09 -12.82
C CYS A 137 -3.97 -20.41 -12.11
N ARG A 138 -3.92 -21.05 -10.94
CA ARG A 138 -5.08 -21.43 -10.13
C ARG A 138 -5.03 -20.86 -8.70
N GLY A 139 -4.35 -19.74 -8.50
CA GLY A 139 -4.19 -19.10 -7.18
C GLY A 139 -5.23 -18.02 -6.96
N ALA A 140 -5.78 -17.94 -5.73
CA ALA A 140 -6.75 -16.90 -5.34
C ALA A 140 -6.10 -15.62 -4.82
N GLY A 141 -4.76 -15.57 -4.71
CA GLY A 141 -4.02 -14.41 -4.18
C GLY A 141 -3.00 -13.87 -5.17
N VAL A 142 -2.30 -12.84 -4.74
CA VAL A 142 -1.22 -12.20 -5.48
C VAL A 142 0.06 -12.16 -4.65
N ALA A 143 1.20 -12.41 -5.30
CA ALA A 143 2.52 -12.19 -4.73
C ALA A 143 3.13 -10.96 -5.39
N MET A 144 3.57 -10.00 -4.61
CA MET A 144 4.19 -8.77 -5.09
C MET A 144 5.65 -8.74 -4.67
N LEU A 145 6.54 -8.58 -5.65
CA LEU A 145 7.95 -8.35 -5.40
C LEU A 145 8.18 -6.85 -5.31
N ASP A 146 8.48 -6.37 -4.10
CA ASP A 146 8.73 -4.98 -3.79
C ASP A 146 10.23 -4.74 -3.57
N GLU A 147 10.81 -3.92 -4.43
CA GLU A 147 12.17 -3.42 -4.30
C GLU A 147 12.08 -2.03 -3.66
N THR A 148 12.63 -1.85 -2.47
CA THR A 148 12.56 -0.60 -1.71
C THR A 148 13.97 -0.08 -1.36
N PRO A 149 14.13 1.20 -1.00
CA PRO A 149 15.42 1.73 -0.54
C PRO A 149 16.00 1.04 0.70
N VAL A 150 15.18 0.27 1.44
CA VAL A 150 15.59 -0.37 2.70
C VAL A 150 15.60 -1.90 2.65
N GLY A 151 15.30 -2.48 1.51
CA GLY A 151 15.34 -3.93 1.30
C GLY A 151 14.36 -4.42 0.25
N VAL A 152 14.40 -5.71 0.01
CA VAL A 152 13.54 -6.41 -0.95
C VAL A 152 12.58 -7.29 -0.17
N TYR A 153 11.30 -7.25 -0.55
CA TYR A 153 10.23 -7.98 0.12
C TYR A 153 9.35 -8.70 -0.89
N LEU A 154 8.86 -9.86 -0.51
CA LEU A 154 7.69 -10.48 -1.13
C LEU A 154 6.48 -10.16 -0.24
N GLU A 155 5.49 -9.47 -0.82
CA GLU A 155 4.22 -9.20 -0.17
C GLU A 155 3.20 -10.21 -0.70
N LEU A 156 2.59 -11.00 0.17
CA LEU A 156 1.56 -11.97 -0.18
C LEU A 156 0.22 -11.41 0.28
N GLU A 157 -0.72 -11.29 -0.65
CA GLU A 157 -2.05 -10.75 -0.41
C GLU A 157 -3.11 -11.74 -0.88
N GLY A 158 -4.08 -12.04 -0.03
CA GLY A 158 -5.16 -12.97 -0.29
C GLY A 158 -5.77 -13.56 0.98
N GLU A 159 -6.46 -14.67 0.84
CA GLU A 159 -7.00 -15.39 2.00
C GLU A 159 -5.90 -15.92 2.93
N PRO A 160 -6.07 -15.88 4.27
CA PRO A 160 -5.08 -16.34 5.23
C PRO A 160 -4.52 -17.74 4.94
N ARG A 161 -5.38 -18.69 4.58
CA ARG A 161 -4.96 -20.07 4.25
C ARG A 161 -4.10 -20.12 2.97
N TRP A 162 -4.38 -19.26 2.00
CA TRP A 162 -3.57 -19.16 0.78
C TRP A 162 -2.20 -18.55 1.10
N ILE A 163 -2.17 -17.49 1.91
CA ILE A 163 -0.93 -16.83 2.36
C ILE A 163 -0.03 -17.83 3.06
N ASP A 164 -0.53 -18.57 4.06
CA ASP A 164 0.25 -19.54 4.83
C ASP A 164 0.80 -20.69 3.97
N ARG A 165 -0.02 -21.20 3.06
CA ARG A 165 0.40 -22.26 2.13
C ARG A 165 1.48 -21.75 1.18
N THR A 166 1.29 -20.55 0.63
CA THR A 166 2.22 -19.92 -0.29
C THR A 166 3.55 -19.57 0.37
N ALA A 167 3.52 -19.00 1.58
CA ALA A 167 4.73 -18.72 2.34
C ALA A 167 5.55 -20.00 2.57
N ARG A 168 4.90 -21.10 2.98
CA ARG A 168 5.58 -22.41 3.14
C ARG A 168 6.13 -22.95 1.81
N GLN A 169 5.40 -22.81 0.73
CA GLN A 169 5.86 -23.20 -0.62
C GLN A 169 7.10 -22.42 -1.05
N LEU A 170 7.21 -21.17 -0.62
CA LEU A 170 8.38 -20.29 -0.86
C LEU A 170 9.53 -20.56 0.13
N GLY A 171 9.39 -21.49 1.08
CA GLY A 171 10.41 -21.85 2.07
C GLY A 171 10.40 -21.01 3.34
N PHE A 172 9.33 -20.28 3.62
CA PHE A 172 9.17 -19.44 4.81
C PHE A 172 8.20 -20.05 5.82
N SER A 173 8.34 -19.64 7.07
CA SER A 173 7.49 -20.00 8.18
C SER A 173 6.80 -18.77 8.77
N GLU A 174 5.87 -18.96 9.70
CA GLU A 174 5.17 -17.85 10.37
C GLU A 174 6.12 -16.89 11.13
N ARG A 175 7.31 -17.37 11.53
CA ARG A 175 8.33 -16.55 12.19
C ARG A 175 8.94 -15.50 11.28
N ASP A 176 8.82 -15.71 9.97
CA ASP A 176 9.37 -14.81 8.93
C ASP A 176 8.35 -13.75 8.51
N TYR A 177 7.13 -13.79 9.05
CA TYR A 177 6.07 -12.87 8.68
C TYR A 177 6.32 -11.48 9.22
N VAL A 178 6.36 -10.53 8.32
CA VAL A 178 6.50 -9.10 8.61
C VAL A 178 5.15 -8.42 8.34
N VAL A 179 4.46 -8.00 9.39
CA VAL A 179 3.17 -7.30 9.31
C VAL A 179 3.31 -5.77 9.40
N SER A 180 4.54 -5.29 9.53
CA SER A 180 4.86 -3.87 9.61
C SER A 180 4.65 -3.15 8.28
N SER A 181 4.22 -1.88 8.35
CA SER A 181 4.17 -1.00 7.17
C SER A 181 5.59 -0.61 6.70
N TYR A 182 5.74 -0.19 5.42
CA TYR A 182 7.03 0.30 4.91
C TYR A 182 7.55 1.51 5.69
N ALA A 183 6.67 2.40 6.16
CA ALA A 183 7.08 3.50 7.03
C ALA A 183 7.73 3.00 8.34
N ARG A 184 7.17 1.96 8.96
CA ARG A 184 7.75 1.37 10.18
C ARG A 184 9.05 0.66 9.91
N LEU A 185 9.14 -0.13 8.82
CA LEU A 185 10.38 -0.78 8.38
C LEU A 185 11.49 0.25 8.11
N TYR A 186 11.15 1.38 7.49
CA TYR A 186 12.09 2.48 7.28
C TYR A 186 12.59 3.10 8.59
N LEU A 187 11.71 3.36 9.55
CA LEU A 187 12.10 3.88 10.86
C LEU A 187 13.01 2.90 11.62
N GLU A 188 12.76 1.60 11.52
CA GLU A 188 13.62 0.56 12.10
C GLU A 188 14.98 0.50 11.40
N TRP A 189 15.00 0.63 10.06
CA TRP A 189 16.23 0.75 9.29
C TRP A 189 17.04 1.98 9.69
N CYS A 190 16.40 3.15 9.81
CA CYS A 190 17.05 4.38 10.27
C CYS A 190 17.68 4.20 11.65
N ARG A 191 16.97 3.59 12.59
CA ARG A 191 17.52 3.30 13.93
C ARG A 191 18.75 2.41 13.87
N ARG A 192 18.72 1.33 13.10
CA ARG A 192 19.87 0.41 12.92
C ARG A 192 21.06 1.11 12.26
N LYS A 193 20.82 1.99 11.29
CA LYS A 193 21.85 2.74 10.56
C LYS A 193 22.26 4.05 11.25
N ARG A 194 21.65 4.41 12.39
CA ARG A 194 21.82 5.70 13.06
C ARG A 194 21.57 6.88 12.12
N ALA A 195 20.67 6.73 11.17
CA ALA A 195 20.28 7.74 10.19
C ALA A 195 19.08 8.55 10.71
N LYS A 196 19.05 9.84 10.40
CA LYS A 196 17.90 10.70 10.71
C LYS A 196 16.72 10.29 9.80
N PRO A 197 15.53 10.02 10.35
CA PRO A 197 14.35 9.74 9.54
C PRO A 197 13.98 10.91 8.63
N ALA A 198 13.62 10.57 7.37
CA ALA A 198 13.14 11.51 6.36
C ALA A 198 12.16 10.73 5.44
N ASP A 199 12.03 11.11 4.18
CA ASP A 199 11.33 10.32 3.17
C ASP A 199 12.17 9.08 2.75
N MET A 200 11.50 7.97 2.42
CA MET A 200 12.15 6.74 1.94
C MET A 200 12.20 6.75 0.41
N LEU A 201 13.18 7.43 -0.17
CA LEU A 201 13.33 7.63 -1.61
C LEU A 201 14.59 6.95 -2.14
N PHE A 202 14.55 6.46 -3.39
CA PHE A 202 15.74 5.98 -4.07
C PHE A 202 16.73 7.14 -4.30
N GLY A 203 18.02 6.88 -4.09
CA GLY A 203 19.10 7.86 -4.27
C GLY A 203 19.28 8.89 -3.15
N ARG A 204 18.39 8.94 -2.14
CA ARG A 204 18.57 9.76 -0.93
C ARG A 204 18.90 8.96 0.32
N ALA A 205 18.62 7.68 0.37
CA ALA A 205 19.14 6.77 1.39
C ALA A 205 20.61 6.50 1.05
N GLY A 206 21.54 7.20 1.70
CA GLY A 206 22.99 7.25 1.50
C GLY A 206 23.53 6.25 0.48
N LYS A 207 24.36 6.73 -0.45
CA LYS A 207 25.03 5.96 -1.50
C LYS A 207 25.52 4.61 -0.96
N SER A 208 24.69 3.57 -1.04
CA SER A 208 25.13 2.19 -0.92
C SER A 208 24.89 1.54 -2.25
N SER A 209 25.98 1.44 -2.99
CA SER A 209 26.12 0.64 -4.21
C SER A 209 25.68 -0.78 -3.89
N ILE A 210 24.52 -1.17 -4.37
CA ILE A 210 24.23 -2.60 -4.54
C ILE A 210 24.90 -2.98 -5.85
N ARG A 211 26.11 -3.51 -5.75
CA ARG A 211 26.76 -4.27 -6.84
C ARG A 211 26.16 -5.67 -6.91
#